data_2854e3b3e3d3d370c701613c6d031e65
#
_entry.id   2854e3b3e3d3d370c701613c6d031e65
#
_cell.length_a   1.000
_cell.length_b   1.000
_cell.length_c   1.000
_cell.angle_alpha   90.00
_cell.angle_beta   90.00
_cell.angle_gamma   90.00
#
_symmetry.space_group_name_H-M   'P 1'
#
loop_
_entity.id
_entity.type
_entity.pdbx_description
1 polymer ?
#
loop_
_entity_poly.entity_id
_entity_poly.type
_entity_poly.pdbx_seq_one_letter_code
_entity_poly.pdbx_strand_id
1 'polypeptide(L)'
;MHMSTENPLVPAIHEALSRVQDPEIRRPITDLGMVDEVSVDDNGRAYIRILLTVPGCPLKDTLREDVTEAATSVDGVRGAYVELGSMTDEQRAAVREQLRGGAPEPTIPFAEPGNTTKVIAVASGKGGVGKSSMTVNLALALAGLGLSLIHISEPTRP
;
A
#
# COMPACT_ATOMS: atom_id res chain seq x y z
N MET A 1 -32.37 15.37 0.17
CA MET A 1 -30.96 15.63 -0.03
C MET A 1 -30.57 14.84 -1.28
N HIS A 2 -30.42 15.52 -2.41
CA HIS A 2 -30.13 14.84 -3.68
C HIS A 2 -28.61 14.85 -3.86
N MET A 3 -27.99 13.68 -3.86
CA MET A 3 -26.56 13.51 -4.16
C MET A 3 -26.46 13.19 -5.64
N SER A 4 -25.68 13.95 -6.39
CA SER A 4 -25.49 13.74 -7.82
C SER A 4 -24.01 13.53 -8.15
N THR A 5 -23.74 12.46 -8.86
CA THR A 5 -22.44 12.21 -9.52
C THR A 5 -22.29 13.00 -10.82
N GLU A 6 -23.39 13.58 -11.34
CA GLU A 6 -23.38 14.42 -12.56
C GLU A 6 -23.18 15.92 -12.25
N ASN A 7 -22.84 16.27 -11.00
CA ASN A 7 -22.58 17.66 -10.62
C ASN A 7 -21.32 18.17 -11.32
N PRO A 8 -21.31 19.40 -11.91
CA PRO A 8 -20.16 19.95 -12.61
C PRO A 8 -18.91 20.13 -11.75
N LEU A 9 -19.04 20.07 -10.41
CA LEU A 9 -17.88 20.11 -9.49
C LEU A 9 -17.15 18.76 -9.38
N VAL A 10 -17.79 17.65 -9.74
CA VAL A 10 -17.19 16.30 -9.62
C VAL A 10 -15.88 16.17 -10.43
N PRO A 11 -15.80 16.60 -11.70
CA PRO A 11 -14.54 16.54 -12.45
C PRO A 11 -13.42 17.38 -11.83
N ALA A 12 -13.76 18.58 -11.30
CA ALA A 12 -12.80 19.45 -10.65
C ALA A 12 -12.27 18.85 -9.33
N ILE A 13 -13.16 18.17 -8.58
CA ILE A 13 -12.74 17.42 -7.39
C ILE A 13 -11.81 16.27 -7.77
N HIS A 14 -12.10 15.49 -8.82
CA HIS A 14 -11.21 14.44 -9.30
C HIS A 14 -9.83 14.98 -9.70
N GLU A 15 -9.77 16.14 -10.36
CA GLU A 15 -8.50 16.80 -10.70
C GLU A 15 -7.74 17.22 -9.43
N ALA A 16 -8.43 17.78 -8.43
CA ALA A 16 -7.80 18.11 -7.16
C ALA A 16 -7.26 16.86 -6.43
N LEU A 17 -8.02 15.77 -6.43
CA LEU A 17 -7.63 14.50 -5.82
C LEU A 17 -6.44 13.83 -6.52
N SER A 18 -6.17 14.11 -7.79
CA SER A 18 -5.00 13.60 -8.50
C SER A 18 -3.66 14.13 -7.93
N ARG A 19 -3.70 15.18 -7.15
CA ARG A 19 -2.52 15.75 -6.45
C ARG A 19 -2.27 15.11 -5.09
N VAL A 20 -3.27 14.43 -4.54
CA VAL A 20 -3.15 13.72 -3.27
C VAL A 20 -2.41 12.41 -3.48
N GLN A 21 -1.37 12.17 -2.70
CA GLN A 21 -0.57 10.96 -2.78
C GLN A 21 -0.87 10.02 -1.61
N ASP A 22 -0.91 8.74 -1.90
CA ASP A 22 -0.91 7.73 -0.84
C ASP A 22 0.41 7.82 -0.05
N PRO A 23 0.37 7.95 1.28
CA PRO A 23 1.57 8.19 2.09
C PRO A 23 2.53 6.99 2.14
N GLU A 24 2.07 5.78 1.86
CA GLU A 24 2.90 4.56 1.84
C GLU A 24 3.50 4.32 0.45
N ILE A 25 2.68 4.41 -0.59
CA ILE A 25 3.06 4.08 -1.97
C ILE A 25 3.68 5.30 -2.68
N ARG A 26 3.37 6.52 -2.23
CA ARG A 26 3.82 7.80 -2.82
C ARG A 26 3.45 7.97 -4.30
N ARG A 27 2.22 7.57 -4.61
CA ARG A 27 1.61 7.77 -5.93
C ARG A 27 0.24 8.41 -5.76
N PRO A 28 -0.27 9.12 -6.78
CA PRO A 28 -1.60 9.71 -6.74
C PRO A 28 -2.67 8.66 -6.41
N ILE A 29 -3.58 8.99 -5.50
CA ILE A 29 -4.66 8.08 -5.10
C ILE A 29 -5.60 7.75 -6.27
N THR A 30 -5.70 8.63 -7.25
CA THR A 30 -6.45 8.42 -8.50
C THR A 30 -5.81 7.34 -9.36
N ASP A 31 -4.47 7.35 -9.49
CA ASP A 31 -3.72 6.37 -10.25
C ASP A 31 -3.77 4.98 -9.61
N LEU A 32 -3.90 4.93 -8.28
CA LEU A 32 -4.03 3.70 -7.52
C LEU A 32 -5.48 3.16 -7.49
N GLY A 33 -6.44 3.85 -8.17
CA GLY A 33 -7.84 3.46 -8.13
C GLY A 33 -8.45 3.48 -6.72
N MET A 34 -7.92 4.33 -5.83
CA MET A 34 -8.41 4.45 -4.46
C MET A 34 -9.68 5.30 -4.36
N VAL A 35 -9.96 6.15 -5.35
CA VAL A 35 -11.18 6.96 -5.41
C VAL A 35 -12.31 6.10 -5.96
N ASP A 36 -13.23 5.69 -5.08
CA ASP A 36 -14.36 4.81 -5.42
C ASP A 36 -15.58 5.61 -5.89
N GLU A 37 -15.96 6.63 -5.14
CA GLU A 37 -17.12 7.46 -5.43
C GLU A 37 -16.87 8.92 -5.05
N VAL A 38 -17.33 9.83 -5.92
CA VAL A 38 -17.36 11.26 -5.65
C VAL A 38 -18.76 11.76 -6.02
N SER A 39 -19.44 12.40 -5.08
CA SER A 39 -20.74 13.03 -5.30
C SER A 39 -20.80 14.38 -4.57
N VAL A 40 -21.68 15.27 -5.04
CA VAL A 40 -21.85 16.59 -4.47
C VAL A 40 -23.34 16.85 -4.27
N ASP A 41 -23.72 17.37 -3.10
CA ASP A 41 -25.09 17.74 -2.81
C ASP A 41 -25.44 19.15 -3.33
N ASP A 42 -26.74 19.50 -3.27
CA ASP A 42 -27.28 20.81 -3.70
C ASP A 42 -26.69 21.99 -2.90
N ASN A 43 -26.06 21.74 -1.76
CA ASN A 43 -25.44 22.75 -0.90
C ASN A 43 -23.93 22.91 -1.17
N GLY A 44 -23.37 22.17 -2.12
CA GLY A 44 -21.96 22.20 -2.44
C GLY A 44 -21.09 21.39 -1.45
N ARG A 45 -21.65 20.39 -0.75
CA ARG A 45 -20.87 19.46 0.06
C ARG A 45 -20.48 18.25 -0.77
N ALA A 46 -19.20 17.96 -0.80
CA ALA A 46 -18.64 16.77 -1.45
C ALA A 46 -18.71 15.55 -0.51
N TYR A 47 -19.10 14.41 -1.05
CA TYR A 47 -19.03 13.10 -0.42
C TYR A 47 -18.05 12.25 -1.23
N ILE A 48 -16.97 11.81 -0.60
CA ILE A 48 -15.86 11.14 -1.26
C ILE A 48 -15.60 9.83 -0.54
N ARG A 49 -15.63 8.74 -1.28
CA ARG A 49 -15.29 7.41 -0.77
C ARG A 49 -13.92 6.99 -1.29
N ILE A 50 -13.02 6.73 -0.35
CA ILE A 50 -11.64 6.30 -0.63
C ILE A 50 -11.46 4.86 -0.14
N LEU A 51 -10.92 3.99 -0.98
CA LEU A 51 -10.59 2.62 -0.64
C LEU A 51 -9.09 2.49 -0.30
N LEU A 52 -8.82 2.08 0.92
CA LEU A 52 -7.45 1.85 1.39
C LEU A 52 -6.89 0.55 0.82
N THR A 53 -5.64 0.58 0.39
CA THR A 53 -4.90 -0.59 -0.10
C THR A 53 -4.57 -1.58 1.02
N VAL A 54 -4.33 -1.08 2.24
CA VAL A 54 -4.03 -1.88 3.43
C VAL A 54 -5.09 -1.63 4.50
N PRO A 55 -5.80 -2.67 4.97
CA PRO A 55 -6.71 -2.54 6.10
C PRO A 55 -5.93 -2.12 7.36
N GLY A 56 -6.39 -1.06 8.02
CA GLY A 56 -5.76 -0.58 9.26
C GLY A 56 -4.52 0.30 9.06
N CYS A 57 -4.36 0.92 7.88
CA CYS A 57 -3.29 1.90 7.62
C CYS A 57 -3.18 2.92 8.77
N PRO A 58 -2.02 3.08 9.42
CA PRO A 58 -1.84 4.03 10.51
C PRO A 58 -1.95 5.49 10.05
N LEU A 59 -1.74 5.76 8.75
CA LEU A 59 -1.78 7.09 8.14
C LEU A 59 -3.15 7.44 7.53
N LYS A 60 -4.19 6.68 7.87
CA LYS A 60 -5.56 6.90 7.36
C LYS A 60 -6.12 8.29 7.69
N ASP A 61 -5.75 8.86 8.83
CA ASP A 61 -6.26 10.16 9.25
C ASP A 61 -5.57 11.28 8.46
N THR A 62 -4.27 11.16 8.21
CA THR A 62 -3.53 12.06 7.30
C THR A 62 -4.12 12.04 5.90
N LEU A 63 -4.37 10.85 5.36
CA LEU A 63 -4.98 10.72 4.03
C LEU A 63 -6.38 11.36 3.98
N ARG A 64 -7.17 11.20 5.05
CA ARG A 64 -8.50 11.85 5.14
C ARG A 64 -8.38 13.37 5.14
N GLU A 65 -7.41 13.93 5.87
CA GLU A 65 -7.14 15.36 5.92
C GLU A 65 -6.72 15.89 4.55
N ASP A 66 -5.77 15.24 3.89
CA ASP A 66 -5.27 15.61 2.55
C ASP A 66 -6.39 15.59 1.51
N VAL A 67 -7.24 14.55 1.52
CA VAL A 67 -8.41 14.43 0.63
C VAL A 67 -9.43 15.54 0.91
N THR A 68 -9.68 15.84 2.19
CA THR A 68 -10.61 16.90 2.59
C THR A 68 -10.10 18.27 2.14
N GLU A 69 -8.82 18.55 2.35
CA GLU A 69 -8.18 19.80 1.93
C GLU A 69 -8.22 19.94 0.40
N ALA A 70 -7.84 18.91 -0.33
CA ALA A 70 -7.89 18.91 -1.79
C ALA A 70 -9.29 19.18 -2.32
N ALA A 71 -10.31 18.50 -1.78
CA ALA A 71 -11.69 18.69 -2.22
C ALA A 71 -12.23 20.10 -1.89
N THR A 72 -11.91 20.62 -0.72
CA THR A 72 -12.37 21.96 -0.29
C THR A 72 -11.62 23.12 -0.96
N SER A 73 -10.46 22.83 -1.60
CA SER A 73 -9.76 23.82 -2.43
C SER A 73 -10.47 24.13 -3.75
N VAL A 74 -11.47 23.33 -4.13
CA VAL A 74 -12.24 23.52 -5.36
C VAL A 74 -13.30 24.58 -5.16
N ASP A 75 -13.31 25.59 -6.04
CA ASP A 75 -14.30 26.66 -5.99
C ASP A 75 -15.73 26.11 -6.13
N GLY A 76 -16.59 26.47 -5.17
CA GLY A 76 -17.98 26.00 -5.10
C GLY A 76 -18.17 24.84 -4.11
N VAL A 77 -17.13 24.17 -3.64
CA VAL A 77 -17.19 23.17 -2.57
C VAL A 77 -17.16 23.88 -1.21
N ARG A 78 -18.20 23.67 -0.42
CA ARG A 78 -18.35 24.29 0.92
C ARG A 78 -17.89 23.41 2.06
N GLY A 79 -17.60 22.14 1.77
CA GLY A 79 -17.12 21.15 2.74
C GLY A 79 -17.06 19.78 2.10
N ALA A 80 -16.26 18.89 2.68
CA ALA A 80 -16.11 17.52 2.22
C ALA A 80 -16.33 16.54 3.37
N TYR A 81 -17.00 15.44 3.08
CA TYR A 81 -17.12 14.27 3.94
C TYR A 81 -16.36 13.11 3.28
N VAL A 82 -15.36 12.58 3.96
CA VAL A 82 -14.52 11.51 3.45
C VAL A 82 -14.79 10.21 4.20
N GLU A 83 -15.33 9.22 3.49
CA GLU A 83 -15.50 7.86 3.97
C GLU A 83 -14.30 7.00 3.54
N LEU A 84 -13.73 6.26 4.48
CA LEU A 84 -12.63 5.33 4.21
C LEU A 84 -13.15 3.90 4.25
N GLY A 85 -13.03 3.20 3.12
CA GLY A 85 -13.28 1.78 2.97
C GLY A 85 -11.99 0.98 2.80
N SER A 86 -12.10 -0.31 2.54
CA SER A 86 -10.96 -1.17 2.20
C SER A 86 -11.18 -1.79 0.83
N MET A 87 -10.15 -1.86 0.03
CA MET A 87 -10.16 -2.56 -1.25
C MET A 87 -10.43 -4.06 -1.04
N THR A 88 -11.10 -4.67 -2.01
CA THR A 88 -11.20 -6.13 -2.11
C THR A 88 -9.84 -6.73 -2.50
N ASP A 89 -9.72 -8.06 -2.38
CA ASP A 89 -8.49 -8.77 -2.76
C ASP A 89 -8.21 -8.62 -4.27
N GLU A 90 -9.27 -8.63 -5.09
CA GLU A 90 -9.17 -8.43 -6.54
C GLU A 90 -8.69 -7.01 -6.87
N GLN A 91 -9.24 -5.99 -6.23
CA GLN A 91 -8.81 -4.60 -6.42
C GLN A 91 -7.35 -4.41 -6.02
N ARG A 92 -6.93 -4.99 -4.89
CA ARG A 92 -5.53 -4.97 -4.45
C ARG A 92 -4.59 -5.69 -5.43
N ALA A 93 -5.04 -6.80 -6.00
CA ALA A 93 -4.27 -7.52 -7.02
C ALA A 93 -4.09 -6.66 -8.29
N ALA A 94 -5.15 -5.97 -8.74
CA ALA A 94 -5.08 -5.06 -9.88
C ALA A 94 -4.11 -3.89 -9.65
N VAL A 95 -4.15 -3.26 -8.46
CA VAL A 95 -3.19 -2.20 -8.10
C VAL A 95 -1.75 -2.73 -8.09
N ARG A 96 -1.51 -3.91 -7.53
CA ARG A 96 -0.18 -4.53 -7.55
C ARG A 96 0.33 -4.79 -8.96
N GLU A 97 -0.52 -5.28 -9.85
CA GLU A 97 -0.17 -5.52 -11.24
C GLU A 97 0.16 -4.22 -11.97
N GLN A 98 -0.65 -3.18 -11.76
CA GLN A 98 -0.41 -1.85 -12.31
C GLN A 98 0.92 -1.24 -11.79
N LEU A 99 1.24 -1.42 -10.51
CA LEU A 99 2.49 -0.96 -9.92
C LEU A 99 3.72 -1.70 -10.47
N ARG A 100 3.55 -2.97 -10.86
CA ARG A 100 4.60 -3.77 -11.51
C ARG A 100 4.89 -3.38 -12.95
N GLY A 101 3.96 -2.67 -13.60
CA GLY A 101 4.12 -2.29 -15.00
C GLY A 101 4.22 -3.48 -15.96
N GLY A 102 3.54 -4.58 -15.66
CA GLY A 102 3.58 -5.81 -16.45
C GLY A 102 4.84 -6.67 -16.23
N ALA A 103 5.69 -6.33 -15.23
CA ALA A 103 6.79 -7.20 -14.87
C ALA A 103 6.27 -8.53 -14.29
N PRO A 104 6.85 -9.69 -14.69
CA PRO A 104 6.43 -10.99 -14.16
C PRO A 104 6.55 -11.04 -12.63
N GLU A 105 5.68 -11.81 -12.01
CA GLU A 105 5.76 -12.03 -10.56
C GLU A 105 7.17 -12.51 -10.20
N PRO A 106 7.85 -11.88 -9.21
CA PRO A 106 9.14 -12.36 -8.77
C PRO A 106 8.95 -13.78 -8.22
N THR A 107 9.38 -14.76 -8.99
CA THR A 107 9.39 -16.14 -8.54
C THR A 107 10.47 -16.26 -7.45
N ILE A 108 10.12 -16.89 -6.34
CA ILE A 108 11.11 -17.26 -5.32
C ILE A 108 11.72 -18.60 -5.79
N PRO A 109 12.95 -18.60 -6.34
CA PRO A 109 13.54 -19.81 -6.93
C PRO A 109 13.58 -20.99 -5.97
N PHE A 110 13.65 -20.70 -4.66
CA PHE A 110 13.69 -21.69 -3.59
C PHE A 110 12.32 -22.32 -3.26
N ALA A 111 11.22 -21.74 -3.74
CA ALA A 111 9.86 -22.24 -3.53
C ALA A 111 9.36 -23.12 -4.69
N GLU A 112 10.14 -23.29 -5.75
CA GLU A 112 9.77 -24.10 -6.91
C GLU A 112 9.68 -25.60 -6.56
N PRO A 113 8.67 -26.33 -7.08
CA PRO A 113 8.55 -27.76 -6.90
C PRO A 113 9.83 -28.47 -7.39
N GLY A 114 10.43 -29.30 -6.56
CA GLY A 114 11.67 -30.03 -6.86
C GLY A 114 12.95 -29.33 -6.43
N ASN A 115 12.89 -28.10 -5.93
CA ASN A 115 14.06 -27.46 -5.36
C ASN A 115 14.45 -28.11 -4.03
N THR A 116 15.72 -28.53 -3.91
CA THR A 116 16.25 -29.19 -2.71
C THR A 116 16.74 -28.20 -1.64
N THR A 117 16.79 -26.90 -1.98
CA THR A 117 17.23 -25.85 -1.06
C THR A 117 16.24 -25.67 0.09
N LYS A 118 16.75 -25.69 1.32
CA LYS A 118 15.97 -25.42 2.53
C LYS A 118 16.25 -24.00 3.00
N VAL A 119 15.21 -23.19 3.09
CA VAL A 119 15.31 -21.81 3.58
C VAL A 119 15.05 -21.80 5.09
N ILE A 120 16.02 -21.32 5.86
CA ILE A 120 15.92 -21.19 7.32
C ILE A 120 15.99 -19.70 7.66
N ALA A 121 14.94 -19.16 8.24
CA ALA A 121 14.87 -17.77 8.69
C ALA A 121 15.14 -17.68 10.19
N VAL A 122 16.10 -16.81 10.58
CA VAL A 122 16.35 -16.47 11.99
C VAL A 122 15.85 -15.07 12.24
N ALA A 123 14.71 -14.96 12.93
CA ALA A 123 14.02 -13.70 13.18
C ALA A 123 13.78 -13.46 14.68
N SER A 124 13.58 -12.22 15.07
CA SER A 124 13.17 -11.83 16.42
C SER A 124 12.50 -10.46 16.40
N GLY A 125 11.48 -10.27 17.23
CA GLY A 125 10.78 -9.01 17.39
C GLY A 125 11.56 -7.94 18.18
N LYS A 126 12.76 -8.24 18.68
CA LYS A 126 13.56 -7.33 19.51
C LYS A 126 15.00 -7.27 19.00
N GLY A 127 15.59 -6.06 19.01
CA GLY A 127 17.01 -5.85 18.71
C GLY A 127 17.95 -6.37 19.80
N GLY A 128 19.21 -6.68 19.43
CA GLY A 128 20.26 -7.02 20.42
C GLY A 128 20.18 -8.42 21.06
N VAL A 129 19.29 -9.32 20.60
CA VAL A 129 19.09 -10.65 21.21
C VAL A 129 20.00 -11.76 20.64
N GLY A 130 21.01 -11.41 19.86
CA GLY A 130 21.98 -12.37 19.35
C GLY A 130 21.56 -13.08 18.06
N LYS A 131 20.64 -12.54 17.24
CA LYS A 131 20.24 -13.13 15.94
C LYS A 131 21.44 -13.47 15.06
N SER A 132 22.34 -12.52 14.88
CA SER A 132 23.54 -12.71 14.04
C SER A 132 24.44 -13.82 14.58
N SER A 133 24.64 -13.88 15.89
CA SER A 133 25.44 -14.94 16.52
C SER A 133 24.80 -16.31 16.31
N MET A 134 23.46 -16.39 16.46
CA MET A 134 22.73 -17.63 16.21
C MET A 134 22.82 -18.06 14.76
N THR A 135 22.68 -17.11 13.82
CA THR A 135 22.79 -17.38 12.37
C THR A 135 24.16 -17.93 11.99
N VAL A 136 25.23 -17.30 12.49
CA VAL A 136 26.61 -17.74 12.21
C VAL A 136 26.88 -19.14 12.78
N ASN A 137 26.51 -19.39 14.04
CA ASN A 137 26.71 -20.71 14.66
C ASN A 137 25.90 -21.79 13.96
N LEU A 138 24.64 -21.50 13.58
CA LEU A 138 23.82 -22.44 12.83
C LEU A 138 24.42 -22.74 11.45
N ALA A 139 24.90 -21.71 10.75
CA ALA A 139 25.55 -21.86 9.46
C ALA A 139 26.82 -22.77 9.56
N LEU A 140 27.67 -22.52 10.56
CA LEU A 140 28.87 -23.35 10.80
C LEU A 140 28.50 -24.80 11.12
N ALA A 141 27.50 -25.03 11.93
CA ALA A 141 27.02 -26.37 12.26
C ALA A 141 26.50 -27.12 11.02
N LEU A 142 25.73 -26.44 10.17
CA LEU A 142 25.20 -27.02 8.93
C LEU A 142 26.32 -27.31 7.91
N ALA A 143 27.29 -26.41 7.79
CA ALA A 143 28.48 -26.63 6.95
C ALA A 143 29.29 -27.81 7.43
N GLY A 144 29.45 -27.99 8.75
CA GLY A 144 30.10 -29.15 9.35
C GLY A 144 29.40 -30.48 9.07
N LEU A 145 28.11 -30.45 8.77
CA LEU A 145 27.29 -31.60 8.31
C LEU A 145 27.41 -31.84 6.78
N GLY A 146 28.24 -31.08 6.08
CA GLY A 146 28.47 -31.20 4.63
C GLY A 146 27.42 -30.49 3.76
N LEU A 147 26.62 -29.64 4.32
CA LEU A 147 25.62 -28.85 3.55
C LEU A 147 26.31 -27.63 2.91
N SER A 148 25.93 -27.35 1.66
CA SER A 148 26.29 -26.11 0.98
C SER A 148 25.35 -24.99 1.44
N LEU A 149 25.90 -23.82 1.74
CA LEU A 149 25.16 -22.69 2.29
C LEU A 149 25.16 -21.50 1.34
N ILE A 150 23.98 -20.88 1.23
CA ILE A 150 23.81 -19.56 0.63
C ILE A 150 23.32 -18.64 1.75
N HIS A 151 24.07 -17.57 2.04
CA HIS A 151 23.70 -16.59 3.04
C HIS A 151 23.10 -15.36 2.37
N ILE A 152 21.86 -15.02 2.77
CA ILE A 152 21.18 -13.79 2.36
C ILE A 152 20.91 -12.97 3.63
N SER A 153 21.47 -11.76 3.70
CA SER A 153 21.23 -10.83 4.81
C SER A 153 20.56 -9.56 4.31
N GLU A 154 19.71 -9.00 5.16
CA GLU A 154 19.18 -7.66 4.92
C GLU A 154 20.32 -6.64 5.01
N PRO A 155 20.47 -5.72 4.03
CA PRO A 155 21.47 -4.67 4.13
C PRO A 155 21.18 -3.83 5.38
N THR A 156 22.20 -3.62 6.21
CA THR A 156 22.12 -2.71 7.36
C THR A 156 21.78 -1.33 6.82
N ARG A 157 20.63 -0.79 7.22
CA ARG A 157 20.30 0.61 6.95
C ARG A 157 21.37 1.49 7.60
N PRO A 158 21.89 2.50 6.87
CA PRO A 158 22.79 3.49 7.45
C PRO A 158 22.12 4.29 8.55
#